data_cf0b5191baf37245616e86056ea7de5b
#
_entry.id   cf0b5191baf37245616e86056ea7de5b
#
_cell.length_a   1.000
_cell.length_b   1.000
_cell.length_c   1.000
_cell.angle_alpha   90.00
_cell.angle_beta   90.00
_cell.angle_gamma   90.00
#
_symmetry.space_group_name_H-M   'P 1'
#
loop_
_entity.id
_entity.type
_entity.pdbx_description
1 polymer ?
#
loop_
_entity_poly.entity_id
_entity_poly.type
_entity_poly.pdbx_seq_one_letter_code
_entity_poly.pdbx_strand_id
1 'polypeptide(L)'
;IGLVSLAAFAFGLAGSVRSSAVTVGAAFFGFGALLDAAGTMAPIAALHVDASVGQGLLWMTLLLDSAFNGLLGLGLLCFAWGLRDWPRWLRVLGVVAGLSSLPVALQFHADAYARLLMISGPLWLAWVLAACVQLLRSDRA
;
A
#
# COMPACT_ATOMS: atom_id res chain seq x y z
N ILE A 1 11.68 4.47 7.07
CA ILE A 1 11.25 3.59 8.20
C ILE A 1 9.78 3.19 8.00
N GLY A 2 8.84 4.12 7.76
CA GLY A 2 7.41 3.83 7.67
C GLY A 2 7.02 2.74 6.67
N LEU A 3 7.56 2.78 5.45
CA LEU A 3 7.22 1.81 4.39
C LEU A 3 7.75 0.40 4.69
N VAL A 4 8.93 0.28 5.30
CA VAL A 4 9.45 -1.02 5.74
C VAL A 4 8.57 -1.60 6.85
N SER A 5 8.06 -0.74 7.75
CA SER A 5 7.11 -1.16 8.78
C SER A 5 5.79 -1.63 8.20
N LEU A 6 5.32 -1.04 7.09
CA LEU A 6 4.13 -1.52 6.36
C LEU A 6 4.35 -2.91 5.75
N ALA A 7 5.51 -3.18 5.17
CA ALA A 7 5.85 -4.50 4.67
C ALA A 7 5.89 -5.54 5.81
N ALA A 8 6.54 -5.20 6.94
CA ALA A 8 6.57 -6.04 8.12
C ALA A 8 5.17 -6.34 8.68
N PHE A 9 4.28 -5.34 8.72
CA PHE A 9 2.88 -5.51 9.08
C PHE A 9 2.17 -6.51 8.17
N ALA A 10 2.31 -6.36 6.85
CA ALA A 10 1.66 -7.23 5.88
C ALA A 10 2.10 -8.70 6.03
N PHE A 11 3.39 -8.96 6.17
CA PHE A 11 3.91 -10.31 6.36
C PHE A 11 3.57 -10.86 7.75
N GLY A 12 3.55 -10.02 8.80
CA GLY A 12 3.09 -10.39 10.14
C GLY A 12 1.62 -10.83 10.12
N LEU A 13 0.77 -10.09 9.40
CA LEU A 13 -0.63 -10.45 9.21
C LEU A 13 -0.78 -11.79 8.50
N ALA A 14 0.00 -12.05 7.46
CA ALA A 14 -0.02 -13.34 6.76
C ALA A 14 0.47 -14.50 7.64
N GLY A 15 1.39 -14.25 8.55
CA GLY A 15 1.86 -15.24 9.52
C GLY A 15 0.82 -15.58 10.60
N SER A 16 -0.04 -14.64 10.95
CA SER A 16 -1.09 -14.81 11.97
C SER A 16 -2.39 -15.40 11.42
N VAL A 17 -2.66 -15.30 10.13
CA VAL A 17 -3.91 -15.74 9.50
C VAL A 17 -3.63 -16.76 8.39
N ARG A 18 -4.08 -18.01 8.57
CA ARG A 18 -3.94 -19.08 7.56
C ARG A 18 -4.96 -18.91 6.42
N SER A 19 -4.66 -18.03 5.48
CA SER A 19 -5.50 -17.80 4.29
C SER A 19 -4.62 -17.52 3.09
N SER A 20 -4.82 -18.23 1.98
CA SER A 20 -4.09 -17.97 0.72
C SER A 20 -4.32 -16.54 0.20
N ALA A 21 -5.53 -16.02 0.35
CA ALA A 21 -5.84 -14.64 -0.03
C ALA A 21 -5.07 -13.62 0.83
N VAL A 22 -4.91 -13.86 2.14
CA VAL A 22 -4.10 -13.01 3.01
C VAL A 22 -2.62 -13.09 2.65
N THR A 23 -2.11 -14.28 2.33
CA THR A 23 -0.71 -14.45 1.88
C THR A 23 -0.44 -13.71 0.57
N VAL A 24 -1.33 -13.83 -0.42
CA VAL A 24 -1.23 -13.09 -1.69
C VAL A 24 -1.35 -11.59 -1.45
N GLY A 25 -2.29 -11.17 -0.60
CA GLY A 25 -2.45 -9.77 -0.21
C GLY A 25 -1.19 -9.20 0.45
N ALA A 26 -0.55 -9.97 1.33
CA ALA A 26 0.70 -9.57 1.97
C ALA A 26 1.85 -9.45 0.97
N ALA A 27 1.92 -10.32 -0.03
CA ALA A 27 2.91 -10.21 -1.09
C ALA A 27 2.71 -8.89 -1.88
N PHE A 28 1.51 -8.61 -2.37
CA PHE A 28 1.22 -7.37 -3.09
C PHE A 28 1.51 -6.14 -2.25
N PHE A 29 0.97 -6.08 -1.04
CA PHE A 29 1.12 -4.95 -0.14
C PHE A 29 2.60 -4.75 0.28
N GLY A 30 3.29 -5.83 0.64
CA GLY A 30 4.69 -5.79 1.06
C GLY A 30 5.63 -5.39 -0.08
N PHE A 31 5.45 -5.98 -1.28
CA PHE A 31 6.21 -5.59 -2.46
C PHE A 31 5.97 -4.14 -2.85
N GLY A 32 4.71 -3.69 -2.83
CA GLY A 32 4.38 -2.29 -3.08
C GLY A 32 5.13 -1.35 -2.13
N ALA A 33 5.07 -1.62 -0.82
CA ALA A 33 5.77 -0.82 0.18
C ALA A 33 7.29 -0.80 0.00
N LEU A 34 7.90 -1.91 -0.45
CA LEU A 34 9.33 -1.96 -0.74
C LEU A 34 9.70 -1.17 -2.01
N LEU A 35 8.87 -1.23 -3.05
CA LEU A 35 9.07 -0.45 -4.27
C LEU A 35 9.01 1.06 -3.99
N ASP A 36 8.02 1.50 -3.20
CA ASP A 36 7.91 2.91 -2.84
C ASP A 36 9.06 3.36 -1.92
N ALA A 37 9.50 2.50 -1.00
CA ALA A 37 10.70 2.77 -0.19
C ALA A 37 11.95 2.97 -1.06
N ALA A 38 12.12 2.21 -2.13
CA ALA A 38 13.19 2.40 -3.10
C ALA A 38 12.99 3.71 -3.90
N GLY A 39 11.75 4.01 -4.30
CA GLY A 39 11.37 5.25 -5.01
C GLY A 39 11.67 6.51 -4.22
N THR A 40 11.55 6.50 -2.89
CA THR A 40 11.84 7.66 -2.03
C THR A 40 13.30 8.08 -2.03
N MET A 41 14.23 7.21 -2.45
CA MET A 41 15.65 7.55 -2.59
C MET A 41 15.97 8.31 -3.90
N ALA A 42 15.15 8.14 -4.94
CA ALA A 42 15.40 8.73 -6.24
C ALA A 42 15.38 10.28 -6.25
N PRO A 43 14.46 10.99 -5.58
CA PRO A 43 14.50 12.43 -5.48
C PRO A 43 15.77 12.97 -4.80
N ILE A 44 16.28 12.25 -3.78
CA ILE A 44 17.52 12.62 -3.10
C ILE A 44 18.69 12.48 -4.07
N ALA A 45 18.77 11.37 -4.80
CA ALA A 45 19.80 11.14 -5.78
C ALA A 45 19.73 12.18 -6.93
N ALA A 46 18.55 12.60 -7.33
CA ALA A 46 18.35 13.60 -8.37
C ALA A 46 18.98 14.97 -8.07
N LEU A 47 19.19 15.30 -6.79
CA LEU A 47 19.86 16.55 -6.36
C LEU A 47 21.38 16.53 -6.58
N HIS A 48 21.97 15.35 -6.83
CA HIS A 48 23.41 15.16 -6.91
C HIS A 48 23.89 14.75 -8.31
N VAL A 49 23.04 14.82 -9.33
CA VAL A 49 23.33 14.41 -10.69
C VAL A 49 22.94 15.51 -11.69
N ASP A 50 23.35 15.37 -12.96
CA ASP A 50 22.96 16.29 -14.02
C ASP A 50 21.45 16.33 -14.23
N ALA A 51 20.92 17.48 -14.66
CA ALA A 51 19.48 17.74 -14.77
C ALA A 51 18.71 16.68 -15.60
N SER A 52 19.31 16.17 -16.68
CA SER A 52 18.69 15.14 -17.51
C SER A 52 18.54 13.80 -16.79
N VAL A 53 19.57 13.41 -16.03
CA VAL A 53 19.54 12.20 -15.20
C VAL A 53 18.59 12.39 -14.02
N GLY A 54 18.63 13.58 -13.39
CA GLY A 54 17.72 13.94 -12.29
C GLY A 54 16.25 13.85 -12.70
N GLN A 55 15.91 14.33 -13.90
CA GLN A 55 14.54 14.20 -14.43
C GLN A 55 14.14 12.73 -14.63
N GLY A 56 15.03 11.89 -15.13
CA GLY A 56 14.79 10.44 -15.25
C GLY A 56 14.52 9.78 -13.89
N LEU A 57 15.26 10.16 -12.85
CA LEU A 57 15.05 9.67 -11.48
C LEU A 57 13.70 10.10 -10.92
N LEU A 58 13.24 11.33 -11.18
CA LEU A 58 11.92 11.79 -10.77
C LEU A 58 10.79 11.03 -11.48
N TRP A 59 10.94 10.73 -12.78
CA TRP A 59 9.99 9.86 -13.50
C TRP A 59 9.95 8.45 -12.90
N MET A 60 11.10 7.90 -12.55
CA MET A 60 11.17 6.59 -11.88
C MET A 60 10.43 6.62 -10.53
N THR A 61 10.53 7.70 -9.75
CA THR A 61 9.77 7.86 -8.51
C THR A 61 8.27 7.76 -8.75
N LEU A 62 7.74 8.48 -9.75
CA LEU A 62 6.32 8.45 -10.09
C LEU A 62 5.85 7.06 -10.53
N LEU A 63 6.67 6.32 -11.29
CA LEU A 63 6.35 4.96 -11.69
C LEU A 63 6.32 3.99 -10.51
N LEU A 64 7.28 4.11 -9.58
CA LEU A 64 7.33 3.27 -8.39
C LEU A 64 6.19 3.57 -7.43
N ASP A 65 5.83 4.83 -7.24
CA ASP A 65 4.66 5.24 -6.45
C ASP A 65 3.34 4.76 -7.09
N SER A 66 3.24 4.84 -8.42
CA SER A 66 2.10 4.28 -9.15
C SER A 66 1.99 2.77 -8.95
N ALA A 67 3.11 2.04 -9.06
CA ALA A 67 3.15 0.61 -8.80
C ALA A 67 2.78 0.28 -7.35
N PHE A 68 3.27 1.06 -6.38
CA PHE A 68 2.90 0.94 -4.98
C PHE A 68 1.38 1.05 -4.80
N ASN A 69 0.76 2.09 -5.33
CA ASN A 69 -0.69 2.31 -5.18
C ASN A 69 -1.51 1.17 -5.81
N GLY A 70 -1.09 0.66 -6.96
CA GLY A 70 -1.73 -0.51 -7.60
C GLY A 70 -1.61 -1.77 -6.76
N LEU A 71 -0.41 -2.11 -6.30
CA LEU A 71 -0.15 -3.28 -5.46
C LEU A 71 -0.81 -3.16 -4.09
N LEU A 72 -0.79 -1.96 -3.47
CA LEU A 72 -1.51 -1.66 -2.24
C LEU A 72 -3.01 -1.93 -2.41
N GLY A 73 -3.61 -1.43 -3.49
CA GLY A 73 -5.03 -1.65 -3.79
C GLY A 73 -5.38 -3.12 -3.90
N LEU A 74 -4.61 -3.89 -4.68
CA LEU A 74 -4.80 -5.34 -4.80
C LEU A 74 -4.60 -6.06 -3.46
N GLY A 75 -3.59 -5.68 -2.69
CA GLY A 75 -3.31 -6.24 -1.37
C GLY A 75 -4.49 -6.04 -0.41
N LEU A 76 -5.04 -4.84 -0.35
CA LEU A 76 -6.21 -4.52 0.49
C LEU A 76 -7.46 -5.31 0.09
N LEU A 77 -7.70 -5.51 -1.21
CA LEU A 77 -8.81 -6.34 -1.69
C LEU A 77 -8.62 -7.81 -1.29
N CYS A 78 -7.40 -8.34 -1.41
CA CYS A 78 -7.08 -9.70 -0.97
C CYS A 78 -7.25 -9.85 0.56
N PHE A 79 -6.84 -8.88 1.35
CA PHE A 79 -7.07 -8.89 2.80
C PHE A 79 -8.57 -8.84 3.12
N ALA A 80 -9.32 -7.95 2.50
CA ALA A 80 -10.77 -7.86 2.71
C ALA A 80 -11.50 -9.17 2.39
N TRP A 81 -11.02 -9.90 1.38
CA TRP A 81 -11.55 -11.22 1.02
C TRP A 81 -11.09 -12.33 1.98
N GLY A 82 -9.82 -12.32 2.39
CA GLY A 82 -9.20 -13.39 3.18
C GLY A 82 -9.49 -13.34 4.67
N LEU A 83 -9.76 -12.16 5.23
CA LEU A 83 -10.01 -11.93 6.66
C LEU A 83 -11.50 -12.11 7.00
N ARG A 84 -12.05 -13.33 6.73
CA ARG A 84 -13.49 -13.61 6.85
C ARG A 84 -14.02 -13.48 8.28
N ASP A 85 -13.19 -13.81 9.26
CA ASP A 85 -13.55 -13.80 10.69
C ASP A 85 -13.44 -12.40 11.32
N TRP A 86 -12.95 -11.44 10.56
CA TRP A 86 -12.79 -10.08 11.03
C TRP A 86 -14.10 -9.28 10.90
N PRO A 87 -14.27 -8.20 11.69
CA PRO A 87 -15.46 -7.37 11.66
C PRO A 87 -15.82 -6.90 10.25
N ARG A 88 -17.10 -7.00 9.88
CA ARG A 88 -17.59 -6.66 8.53
C ARG A 88 -17.17 -5.24 8.09
N TRP A 89 -17.24 -4.26 9.02
CA TRP A 89 -16.88 -2.88 8.73
C TRP A 89 -15.41 -2.74 8.30
N LEU A 90 -14.50 -3.52 8.91
CA LEU A 90 -13.07 -3.49 8.59
C LEU A 90 -12.80 -4.08 7.20
N ARG A 91 -13.54 -5.12 6.83
CA ARG A 91 -13.47 -5.70 5.48
C ARG A 91 -14.03 -4.73 4.43
N VAL A 92 -15.15 -4.06 4.72
CA VAL A 92 -15.73 -3.03 3.83
C VAL A 92 -14.74 -1.87 3.67
N LEU A 93 -14.14 -1.39 4.76
CA LEU A 93 -13.10 -0.35 4.70
C LEU A 93 -11.92 -0.79 3.82
N GLY A 94 -11.48 -2.05 3.92
CA GLY A 94 -10.43 -2.62 3.07
C GLY A 94 -10.82 -2.64 1.58
N VAL A 95 -12.05 -3.00 1.27
CA VAL A 95 -12.57 -2.94 -0.12
C VAL A 95 -12.57 -1.50 -0.64
N VAL A 96 -13.12 -0.56 0.12
CA VAL A 96 -13.20 0.85 -0.29
C VAL A 96 -11.80 1.45 -0.47
N ALA A 97 -10.90 1.21 0.49
CA ALA A 97 -9.51 1.66 0.40
C ALA A 97 -8.79 1.02 -0.80
N GLY A 98 -8.97 -0.27 -1.03
CA GLY A 98 -8.37 -0.98 -2.16
C GLY A 98 -8.86 -0.44 -3.50
N LEU A 99 -10.18 -0.32 -3.68
CA LEU A 99 -10.77 0.22 -4.92
C LEU A 99 -10.40 1.69 -5.16
N SER A 100 -10.25 2.52 -4.12
CA SER A 100 -9.83 3.91 -4.26
C SER A 100 -8.35 4.05 -4.61
N SER A 101 -7.51 3.07 -4.28
CA SER A 101 -6.07 3.08 -4.57
C SER A 101 -5.75 2.64 -6.01
N LEU A 102 -6.55 1.76 -6.61
CA LEU A 102 -6.30 1.26 -7.96
C LEU A 102 -6.22 2.37 -9.04
N PRO A 103 -7.14 3.35 -9.10
CA PRO A 103 -7.01 4.44 -10.08
C PRO A 103 -5.78 5.31 -9.87
N VAL A 104 -5.27 5.43 -8.62
CA VAL A 104 -4.05 6.20 -8.34
C VAL A 104 -2.82 5.58 -9.03
N ALA A 105 -2.84 4.27 -9.30
CA ALA A 105 -1.81 3.63 -10.11
C ALA A 105 -1.66 4.21 -11.54
N LEU A 106 -2.66 4.95 -12.00
CA LEU A 106 -2.67 5.62 -13.32
C LEU A 106 -2.33 7.11 -13.23
N GLN A 107 -1.85 7.59 -12.09
CA GLN A 107 -1.60 9.03 -11.82
C GLN A 107 -0.66 9.70 -12.84
N PHE A 108 0.26 8.95 -13.44
CA PHE A 108 1.15 9.47 -14.48
C PHE A 108 0.45 9.74 -15.83
N HIS A 109 -0.80 9.27 -16.02
CA HIS A 109 -1.59 9.54 -17.23
C HIS A 109 -2.45 10.80 -17.11
N ALA A 110 -2.90 11.16 -15.90
CA ALA A 110 -3.70 12.35 -15.69
C ALA A 110 -3.66 12.81 -14.22
N ASP A 111 -3.49 14.10 -14.00
CA ASP A 111 -3.48 14.75 -12.67
C ASP A 111 -4.74 14.45 -11.84
N ALA A 112 -5.86 14.16 -12.52
CA ALA A 112 -7.10 13.78 -11.84
C ALA A 112 -6.92 12.53 -10.96
N TYR A 113 -6.10 11.56 -11.39
CA TYR A 113 -5.84 10.35 -10.61
C TYR A 113 -4.95 10.63 -9.40
N ALA A 114 -3.98 11.57 -9.52
CA ALA A 114 -3.16 11.99 -8.39
C ALA A 114 -4.00 12.63 -7.27
N ARG A 115 -5.07 13.35 -7.61
CA ARG A 115 -5.99 13.94 -6.61
C ARG A 115 -6.74 12.88 -5.79
N LEU A 116 -6.95 11.70 -6.34
CA LEU A 116 -7.57 10.59 -5.61
C LEU A 116 -6.69 10.09 -4.45
N LEU A 117 -5.39 10.37 -4.47
CA LEU A 117 -4.49 10.04 -3.36
C LEU A 117 -4.91 10.74 -2.06
N MET A 118 -5.49 11.94 -2.14
CA MET A 118 -6.02 12.65 -0.97
C MET A 118 -7.17 11.91 -0.28
N ILE A 119 -7.83 10.99 -0.98
CA ILE A 119 -8.92 10.16 -0.45
C ILE A 119 -8.39 8.78 -0.11
N SER A 120 -7.66 8.14 -1.03
CA SER A 120 -7.15 6.79 -0.85
C SER A 120 -6.12 6.70 0.28
N GLY A 121 -5.24 7.70 0.42
CA GLY A 121 -4.23 7.75 1.47
C GLY A 121 -4.80 7.63 2.89
N PRO A 122 -5.70 8.52 3.32
CA PRO A 122 -6.36 8.39 4.62
C PRO A 122 -7.14 7.09 4.80
N LEU A 123 -7.78 6.58 3.75
CA LEU A 123 -8.59 5.36 3.83
C LEU A 123 -7.72 4.12 4.11
N TRP A 124 -6.64 3.92 3.35
CA TRP A 124 -5.78 2.76 3.57
C TRP A 124 -5.01 2.87 4.89
N LEU A 125 -4.60 4.08 5.31
CA LEU A 125 -3.97 4.30 6.62
C LEU A 125 -4.94 3.96 7.76
N ALA A 126 -6.19 4.43 7.67
CA ALA A 126 -7.23 4.09 8.63
C ALA A 126 -7.46 2.57 8.71
N TRP A 127 -7.44 1.88 7.55
CA TRP A 127 -7.55 0.43 7.52
C TRP A 127 -6.37 -0.26 8.23
N VAL A 128 -5.14 0.15 7.95
CA VAL A 128 -3.93 -0.41 8.60
C VAL A 128 -4.00 -0.22 10.11
N LEU A 129 -4.31 0.98 10.58
CA LEU A 129 -4.43 1.27 12.02
C LEU A 129 -5.52 0.42 12.68
N ALA A 130 -6.68 0.31 12.04
CA ALA A 130 -7.78 -0.51 12.54
C ALA A 130 -7.43 -2.01 12.55
N ALA A 131 -6.70 -2.49 11.54
CA ALA A 131 -6.21 -3.85 11.48
C ALA A 131 -5.19 -4.15 12.58
N CYS A 132 -4.27 -3.23 12.87
CA CYS A 132 -3.35 -3.35 14.00
C CYS A 132 -4.10 -3.46 15.35
N VAL A 133 -5.11 -2.62 15.56
CA VAL A 133 -5.94 -2.69 16.78
C VAL A 133 -6.67 -4.03 16.88
N GLN A 134 -7.18 -4.55 15.76
CA GLN A 134 -7.88 -5.83 15.73
C GLN A 134 -6.93 -6.99 16.06
N LEU A 135 -5.71 -7.00 15.51
CA LEU A 135 -4.69 -8.00 15.86
C LEU A 135 -4.37 -7.99 17.35
N LEU A 136 -4.09 -6.81 17.92
CA LEU A 136 -3.80 -6.68 19.36
C LEU A 136 -4.94 -7.14 20.27
N ARG A 137 -6.18 -7.10 19.78
CA ARG A 137 -7.34 -7.61 20.53
C ARG A 137 -7.47 -9.13 20.42
N SER A 138 -7.16 -9.70 19.25
CA SER A 138 -7.24 -11.15 19.05
C SER A 138 -6.18 -11.93 19.83
N ASP A 139 -5.00 -11.32 20.05
CA ASP A 139 -3.92 -11.95 20.85
C ASP A 139 -4.22 -11.99 22.36
N ARG A 140 -5.25 -11.26 22.81
CA ARG A 140 -5.63 -11.20 24.24
C ARG A 140 -6.84 -12.07 24.58
N ALA A 141 -7.48 -12.68 23.59
CA ALA A 141 -8.67 -13.50 23.74
C ALA A 141 -8.33 -14.98 23.70
#